data_8e5c12d0764b35235ee58662c963f47c
#
_entry.id   8e5c12d0764b35235ee58662c963f47c
#
_cell.length_a   1.000
_cell.length_b   1.000
_cell.length_c   1.000
_cell.angle_alpha   90.00
_cell.angle_beta   90.00
_cell.angle_gamma   90.00
#
_symmetry.space_group_name_H-M   'P 1'
#
loop_
_entity.id
_entity.type
_entity.pdbx_description
1 polymer ?
#
loop_
_entity_poly.entity_id
_entity_poly.type
_entity_poly.pdbx_seq_one_letter_code
_entity_poly.pdbx_strand_id
1 'polypeptide(L)'
;LATGALERPLIFNNNDRPGIMLSSAVKKYADFYGVVSGKKNVFFTNNDSAYETALCLHNKGIKVEAVIDIRESSNSKIIKAVENVGIKIHWSHTIVDTKGYKRLNSISAMKLSNDGLSVTGNKIDISCDCLGVAGGWTPAVHLFTQSGGKLKFDENNKVFLPNKYPSDQLSVGSCNGDFKINEI
;
A
#
# COMPACT_ATOMS: atom_id res chain seq x y z
N LEU A 1 -5.53 -24.26 4.75
CA LEU A 1 -5.11 -22.99 5.37
C LEU A 1 -5.66 -21.82 4.57
N ALA A 2 -6.27 -20.85 5.24
CA ALA A 2 -6.80 -19.62 4.66
C ALA A 2 -6.37 -18.41 5.53
N THR A 3 -5.08 -18.29 5.76
CA THR A 3 -4.48 -17.35 6.71
C THR A 3 -4.34 -15.92 6.17
N GLY A 4 -4.66 -15.73 4.89
CA GLY A 4 -4.63 -14.42 4.25
C GLY A 4 -3.22 -13.90 3.94
N ALA A 5 -3.08 -12.59 3.82
CA ALA A 5 -1.82 -11.89 3.59
C ALA A 5 -1.73 -10.65 4.47
N LEU A 6 -0.51 -10.23 4.74
CA LEU A 6 -0.18 -9.02 5.50
C LEU A 6 0.24 -7.91 4.55
N GLU A 7 -0.33 -6.72 4.70
CA GLU A 7 0.11 -5.54 3.95
C GLU A 7 1.49 -5.11 4.39
N ARG A 8 2.38 -4.82 3.44
CA ARG A 8 3.75 -4.35 3.70
C ARG A 8 3.80 -2.83 3.74
N PRO A 9 4.51 -2.23 4.70
CA PRO A 9 4.88 -0.82 4.61
C PRO A 9 5.95 -0.60 3.54
N LEU A 10 6.06 0.63 3.04
CA LEU A 10 7.23 1.14 2.33
C LEU A 10 8.14 1.86 3.32
N ILE A 11 9.46 1.79 3.09
CA ILE A 11 10.47 2.38 3.99
C ILE A 11 10.85 3.76 3.45
N PHE A 12 10.86 4.77 4.33
CA PHE A 12 11.29 6.13 4.06
C PHE A 12 11.70 6.81 5.38
N ASN A 13 12.32 7.98 5.29
CA ASN A 13 12.82 8.69 6.47
C ASN A 13 11.67 9.14 7.40
N ASN A 14 11.82 8.90 8.71
CA ASN A 14 10.82 9.21 9.75
C ASN A 14 9.44 8.54 9.52
N ASN A 15 9.43 7.30 9.04
CA ASN A 15 8.21 6.53 8.77
C ASN A 15 7.47 6.03 10.03
N ASP A 16 8.03 6.24 11.20
CA ASP A 16 7.48 5.89 12.52
C ASP A 16 6.63 7.00 13.16
N ARG A 17 6.47 8.14 12.46
CA ARG A 17 5.74 9.30 12.99
C ARG A 17 4.25 8.99 13.15
N PRO A 18 3.60 9.36 14.29
CA PRO A 18 2.15 9.22 14.46
C PRO A 18 1.37 9.93 13.33
N GLY A 19 0.41 9.22 12.74
CA GLY A 19 -0.33 9.63 11.56
C GLY A 19 0.12 8.90 10.28
N ILE A 20 1.18 8.08 10.37
CA ILE A 20 1.61 7.17 9.30
C ILE A 20 1.09 5.77 9.66
N MET A 21 0.38 5.14 8.73
CA MET A 21 -0.22 3.82 8.95
C MET A 21 -0.45 3.08 7.64
N LEU A 22 -0.72 1.78 7.71
CA LEU A 22 -1.04 0.99 6.52
C LEU A 22 -2.32 1.50 5.84
N SER A 23 -2.34 1.48 4.51
CA SER A 23 -3.49 1.92 3.71
C SER A 23 -4.75 1.13 4.03
N SER A 24 -4.63 -0.21 4.18
CA SER A 24 -5.74 -1.07 4.57
C SER A 24 -6.30 -0.72 5.96
N ALA A 25 -5.45 -0.30 6.90
CA ALA A 25 -5.89 0.14 8.20
C ALA A 25 -6.69 1.45 8.11
N VAL A 26 -6.24 2.43 7.30
CA VAL A 26 -6.99 3.67 7.03
C VAL A 26 -8.38 3.34 6.48
N LYS A 27 -8.47 2.42 5.49
CA LYS A 27 -9.75 1.96 4.93
C LYS A 27 -10.62 1.31 5.99
N LYS A 28 -10.07 0.40 6.79
CA LYS A 28 -10.80 -0.31 7.83
C LYS A 28 -11.37 0.64 8.90
N TYR A 29 -10.61 1.65 9.32
CA TYR A 29 -11.09 2.67 10.25
C TYR A 29 -12.29 3.43 9.66
N ALA A 30 -12.20 3.84 8.40
CA ALA A 30 -13.26 4.59 7.74
C ALA A 30 -14.49 3.72 7.44
N ASP A 31 -14.32 2.49 6.93
CA ASP A 31 -15.39 1.62 6.49
C ASP A 31 -16.11 0.91 7.63
N PHE A 32 -15.34 0.32 8.54
CA PHE A 32 -15.88 -0.56 9.56
C PHE A 32 -16.19 0.17 10.86
N TYR A 33 -15.30 1.10 11.25
CA TYR A 33 -15.45 1.80 12.52
C TYR A 33 -16.06 3.22 12.39
N GLY A 34 -16.23 3.75 11.17
CA GLY A 34 -16.71 5.12 10.95
C GLY A 34 -15.76 6.19 11.47
N VAL A 35 -14.46 5.88 11.61
CA VAL A 35 -13.45 6.77 12.17
C VAL A 35 -12.53 7.29 11.08
N VAL A 36 -12.31 8.60 11.07
CA VAL A 36 -11.39 9.27 10.14
C VAL A 36 -10.00 9.35 10.74
N SER A 37 -9.01 8.71 10.11
CA SER A 37 -7.61 8.67 10.57
C SER A 37 -6.93 10.04 10.47
N GLY A 38 -7.35 10.87 9.52
CA GLY A 38 -6.87 12.24 9.33
C GLY A 38 -7.81 13.06 8.47
N LYS A 39 -7.72 14.39 8.58
CA LYS A 39 -8.53 15.34 7.79
C LYS A 39 -7.97 15.55 6.37
N LYS A 40 -6.65 15.38 6.21
CA LYS A 40 -5.91 15.53 4.95
C LYS A 40 -5.08 14.27 4.74
N ASN A 41 -5.53 13.41 3.83
CA ASN A 41 -4.93 12.11 3.61
C ASN A 41 -4.04 12.14 2.36
N VAL A 42 -2.88 11.52 2.45
CA VAL A 42 -2.00 11.21 1.32
C VAL A 42 -1.77 9.70 1.33
N PHE A 43 -1.64 9.09 0.15
CA PHE A 43 -1.29 7.68 0.03
C PHE A 43 0.07 7.53 -0.64
N PHE A 44 0.87 6.57 -0.15
CA PHE A 44 2.16 6.20 -0.73
C PHE A 44 2.15 4.72 -1.08
N THR A 45 2.41 4.40 -2.35
CA THR A 45 2.18 3.04 -2.86
C THR A 45 3.13 2.62 -3.98
N ASN A 46 3.17 1.30 -4.21
CA ASN A 46 3.73 0.63 -5.38
C ASN A 46 2.72 -0.33 -6.04
N ASN A 47 1.46 -0.27 -5.65
CA ASN A 47 0.41 -1.18 -6.11
C ASN A 47 -0.97 -0.54 -6.10
N ASP A 48 -1.98 -1.26 -6.58
CA ASP A 48 -3.33 -0.68 -6.78
C ASP A 48 -4.19 -0.62 -5.50
N SER A 49 -3.85 -1.32 -4.43
CA SER A 49 -4.70 -1.38 -3.22
C SER A 49 -4.87 -0.02 -2.51
N ALA A 50 -3.87 0.86 -2.58
CA ALA A 50 -3.98 2.21 -2.03
C ALA A 50 -5.02 3.08 -2.75
N TYR A 51 -5.20 2.87 -4.05
CA TYR A 51 -6.20 3.59 -4.85
C TYR A 51 -7.62 3.24 -4.45
N GLU A 52 -7.87 1.97 -4.08
CA GLU A 52 -9.17 1.57 -3.50
C GLU A 52 -9.46 2.32 -2.21
N THR A 53 -8.45 2.47 -1.36
CA THR A 53 -8.58 3.23 -0.11
C THR A 53 -8.81 4.72 -0.39
N ALA A 54 -8.07 5.31 -1.33
CA ALA A 54 -8.21 6.71 -1.71
C ALA A 54 -9.63 7.00 -2.24
N LEU A 55 -10.15 6.14 -3.11
CA LEU A 55 -11.51 6.27 -3.65
C LEU A 55 -12.58 6.06 -2.57
N CYS A 56 -12.39 5.09 -1.68
CA CYS A 56 -13.28 4.84 -0.55
C CYS A 56 -13.40 6.09 0.34
N LEU A 57 -12.28 6.70 0.72
CA LEU A 57 -12.27 7.93 1.51
C LEU A 57 -12.94 9.09 0.78
N HIS A 58 -12.63 9.27 -0.50
CA HIS A 58 -13.24 10.32 -1.33
C HIS A 58 -14.77 10.18 -1.37
N ASN A 59 -15.29 8.97 -1.60
CA ASN A 59 -16.72 8.69 -1.64
C ASN A 59 -17.44 8.95 -0.30
N LYS A 60 -16.70 8.95 0.81
CA LYS A 60 -17.19 9.34 2.13
C LYS A 60 -17.03 10.83 2.44
N GLY A 61 -16.61 11.64 1.48
CA GLY A 61 -16.37 13.07 1.66
C GLY A 61 -15.09 13.40 2.44
N ILE A 62 -14.19 12.42 2.64
CA ILE A 62 -12.93 12.61 3.34
C ILE A 62 -11.88 13.06 2.31
N LYS A 63 -11.17 14.14 2.63
CA LYS A 63 -10.22 14.74 1.70
C LYS A 63 -8.99 13.85 1.48
N VAL A 64 -8.70 13.55 0.21
CA VAL A 64 -7.46 12.93 -0.27
C VAL A 64 -6.70 13.98 -1.08
N GLU A 65 -5.52 14.37 -0.60
CA GLU A 65 -4.69 15.42 -1.23
C GLU A 65 -3.94 14.90 -2.45
N ALA A 66 -3.37 13.69 -2.35
CA ALA A 66 -2.62 13.06 -3.43
C ALA A 66 -2.37 11.57 -3.19
N VAL A 67 -2.01 10.87 -4.27
CA VAL A 67 -1.35 9.56 -4.24
C VAL A 67 0.07 9.73 -4.78
N ILE A 68 1.06 9.22 -4.05
CA ILE A 68 2.46 9.15 -4.44
C ILE A 68 2.73 7.71 -4.86
N ASP A 69 3.03 7.48 -6.12
CA ASP A 69 3.27 6.14 -6.65
C ASP A 69 4.69 6.02 -7.20
N ILE A 70 5.41 5.00 -6.75
CA ILE A 70 6.79 4.77 -7.21
C ILE A 70 6.85 4.21 -8.62
N ARG A 71 5.77 3.66 -9.14
CA ARG A 71 5.69 3.15 -10.52
C ARG A 71 5.69 4.29 -11.52
N GLU A 72 6.13 4.03 -12.73
CA GLU A 72 6.11 5.02 -13.82
C GLU A 72 4.69 5.30 -14.30
N SER A 73 3.87 4.26 -14.38
CA SER A 73 2.45 4.34 -14.74
C SER A 73 1.75 3.03 -14.42
N SER A 74 0.45 3.06 -14.38
CA SER A 74 -0.42 1.88 -14.40
C SER A 74 -1.77 2.26 -15.00
N ASN A 75 -2.41 1.32 -15.70
CA ASN A 75 -3.64 1.58 -16.46
C ASN A 75 -4.81 0.73 -15.94
N SER A 76 -4.92 0.54 -14.65
CA SER A 76 -6.01 -0.20 -14.05
C SER A 76 -7.31 0.62 -13.98
N LYS A 77 -8.45 -0.06 -13.90
CA LYS A 77 -9.77 0.58 -13.78
C LYS A 77 -9.88 1.46 -12.53
N ILE A 78 -9.27 1.03 -11.42
CA ILE A 78 -9.34 1.77 -10.15
C ILE A 78 -8.54 3.08 -10.22
N ILE A 79 -7.40 3.09 -10.90
CA ILE A 79 -6.60 4.29 -11.09
C ILE A 79 -7.35 5.32 -11.92
N LYS A 80 -7.97 4.89 -13.03
CA LYS A 80 -8.83 5.78 -13.83
C LYS A 80 -9.99 6.37 -13.02
N ALA A 81 -10.59 5.57 -12.13
CA ALA A 81 -11.65 6.07 -11.25
C ALA A 81 -11.13 7.14 -10.28
N VAL A 82 -9.92 6.98 -9.74
CA VAL A 82 -9.28 7.96 -8.87
C VAL A 82 -8.92 9.25 -9.61
N GLU A 83 -8.43 9.15 -10.85
CA GLU A 83 -8.16 10.30 -11.71
C GLU A 83 -9.45 11.07 -12.06
N ASN A 84 -10.53 10.35 -12.38
CA ASN A 84 -11.83 10.94 -12.73
C ASN A 84 -12.46 11.74 -11.59
N VAL A 85 -12.19 11.39 -10.35
CA VAL A 85 -12.65 12.18 -9.17
C VAL A 85 -11.70 13.31 -8.79
N GLY A 86 -10.64 13.54 -9.58
CA GLY A 86 -9.73 14.67 -9.44
C GLY A 86 -8.65 14.51 -8.35
N ILE A 87 -8.41 13.30 -7.84
CA ILE A 87 -7.31 13.05 -6.91
C ILE A 87 -6.00 13.07 -7.71
N LYS A 88 -5.06 13.90 -7.25
CA LYS A 88 -3.77 14.06 -7.92
C LYS A 88 -2.88 12.83 -7.69
N ILE A 89 -2.29 12.31 -8.78
CA ILE A 89 -1.32 11.21 -8.73
C ILE A 89 0.06 11.73 -9.12
N HIS A 90 1.05 11.45 -8.31
CA HIS A 90 2.46 11.73 -8.59
C HIS A 90 3.16 10.41 -8.94
N TRP A 91 3.26 10.12 -10.22
CA TRP A 91 3.94 8.95 -10.78
C TRP A 91 5.46 9.07 -10.68
N SER A 92 6.15 7.94 -10.52
CA SER A 92 7.61 7.88 -10.36
C SER A 92 8.11 8.75 -9.20
N HIS A 93 7.34 8.84 -8.11
CA HIS A 93 7.75 9.62 -6.94
C HIS A 93 7.88 8.74 -5.70
N THR A 94 8.81 9.12 -4.84
CA THR A 94 8.99 8.51 -3.52
C THR A 94 8.95 9.57 -2.43
N ILE A 95 8.58 9.16 -1.21
CA ILE A 95 8.67 10.03 -0.03
C ILE A 95 10.11 10.03 0.45
N VAL A 96 10.70 11.22 0.56
CA VAL A 96 12.06 11.42 1.04
C VAL A 96 12.12 11.88 2.49
N ASP A 97 11.05 12.51 2.99
CA ASP A 97 10.99 12.97 4.37
C ASP A 97 9.55 13.19 4.84
N THR A 98 9.34 13.23 6.14
CA THR A 98 8.08 13.62 6.79
C THR A 98 8.33 14.67 7.84
N LYS A 99 7.40 15.63 8.02
CA LYS A 99 7.49 16.71 8.98
C LYS A 99 6.37 16.65 10.01
N GLY A 100 6.65 17.11 11.21
CA GLY A 100 5.72 17.20 12.33
C GLY A 100 6.45 17.00 13.66
N TYR A 101 5.88 17.47 14.76
CA TYR A 101 6.46 17.31 16.10
C TYR A 101 5.85 16.10 16.83
N LYS A 102 4.56 16.18 17.23
CA LYS A 102 3.84 15.09 17.91
C LYS A 102 3.14 14.15 16.94
N ARG A 103 2.87 14.59 15.73
CA ARG A 103 2.21 13.87 14.67
C ARG A 103 2.59 14.44 13.32
N LEU A 104 2.28 13.70 12.27
CA LEU A 104 2.47 14.11 10.88
C LEU A 104 1.72 15.42 10.59
N ASN A 105 2.37 16.34 9.87
CA ASN A 105 1.74 17.56 9.34
C ASN A 105 2.05 17.82 7.85
N SER A 106 3.08 17.19 7.31
CA SER A 106 3.36 17.17 5.88
C SER A 106 4.33 16.04 5.49
N ILE A 107 4.32 15.70 4.21
CA ILE A 107 5.32 14.83 3.58
C ILE A 107 6.12 15.61 2.54
N SER A 108 7.31 15.13 2.26
CA SER A 108 8.15 15.63 1.16
C SER A 108 8.38 14.50 0.16
N ALA A 109 8.01 14.71 -1.09
CA ALA A 109 8.18 13.76 -2.17
C ALA A 109 9.15 14.28 -3.24
N MET A 110 9.88 13.38 -3.89
CA MET A 110 10.75 13.67 -5.02
C MET A 110 10.59 12.61 -6.11
N LYS A 111 10.88 13.01 -7.34
CA LYS A 111 10.84 12.08 -8.47
C LYS A 111 11.98 11.09 -8.39
N LEU A 112 11.71 9.82 -8.67
CA LEU A 112 12.72 8.78 -8.83
C LEU A 112 13.49 8.99 -10.16
N SER A 113 14.77 8.69 -10.14
CA SER A 113 15.57 8.52 -11.35
C SER A 113 15.07 7.32 -12.17
N ASN A 114 15.43 7.25 -13.45
CA ASN A 114 14.99 6.18 -14.34
C ASN A 114 15.49 4.79 -13.91
N ASP A 115 16.60 4.72 -13.18
CA ASP A 115 17.14 3.48 -12.60
C ASP A 115 16.51 3.11 -11.25
N GLY A 116 15.67 4.01 -10.67
CA GLY A 116 15.03 3.83 -9.37
C GLY A 116 15.96 3.89 -8.16
N LEU A 117 17.25 4.20 -8.34
CA LEU A 117 18.27 4.15 -7.29
C LEU A 117 18.54 5.49 -6.61
N SER A 118 18.06 6.58 -7.20
CA SER A 118 18.24 7.94 -6.69
C SER A 118 16.98 8.78 -6.89
N VAL A 119 16.97 9.97 -6.32
CA VAL A 119 15.89 10.96 -6.51
C VAL A 119 16.40 12.15 -7.31
N THR A 120 15.53 12.75 -8.12
CA THR A 120 15.84 13.85 -9.03
C THR A 120 14.79 14.94 -8.96
N GLY A 121 15.12 16.12 -9.46
CA GLY A 121 14.19 17.24 -9.56
C GLY A 121 13.91 17.95 -8.24
N ASN A 122 12.86 18.75 -8.23
CA ASN A 122 12.47 19.56 -7.08
C ASN A 122 11.65 18.76 -6.08
N LYS A 123 11.87 19.05 -4.79
CA LYS A 123 11.08 18.53 -3.70
C LYS A 123 9.67 19.10 -3.71
N ILE A 124 8.67 18.26 -3.54
CA ILE A 124 7.25 18.60 -3.43
C ILE A 124 6.85 18.38 -1.97
N ASP A 125 6.46 19.44 -1.28
CA ASP A 125 5.91 19.35 0.07
C ASP A 125 4.38 19.33 0.01
N ILE A 126 3.74 18.32 0.63
CA ILE A 126 2.28 18.14 0.67
C ILE A 126 1.83 18.13 2.13
N SER A 127 0.93 19.06 2.50
CA SER A 127 0.33 19.09 3.83
C SER A 127 -0.63 17.93 4.01
N CYS A 128 -0.40 17.11 5.05
CA CYS A 128 -1.26 15.99 5.41
C CYS A 128 -1.10 15.64 6.89
N ASP A 129 -2.14 15.11 7.50
CA ASP A 129 -2.15 14.63 8.88
C ASP A 129 -2.38 13.10 8.98
N CYS A 130 -2.57 12.46 7.83
CA CYS A 130 -2.56 11.01 7.68
C CYS A 130 -1.83 10.61 6.39
N LEU A 131 -0.91 9.66 6.49
CA LEU A 131 -0.23 9.02 5.38
C LEU A 131 -0.54 7.53 5.39
N GLY A 132 -1.34 7.08 4.42
CA GLY A 132 -1.61 5.68 4.18
C GLY A 132 -0.51 5.06 3.32
N VAL A 133 0.13 3.98 3.79
CA VAL A 133 1.25 3.33 3.08
C VAL A 133 0.84 1.94 2.63
N ALA A 134 1.11 1.60 1.36
CA ALA A 134 0.82 0.30 0.76
C ALA A 134 2.01 -0.18 -0.08
N GLY A 135 2.82 -1.09 0.48
CA GLY A 135 4.01 -1.67 -0.15
C GLY A 135 3.77 -3.06 -0.77
N GLY A 136 2.51 -3.43 -1.00
CA GLY A 136 2.11 -4.76 -1.46
C GLY A 136 1.70 -5.70 -0.34
N TRP A 137 1.52 -6.97 -0.66
CA TRP A 137 1.00 -7.98 0.25
C TRP A 137 1.98 -9.14 0.39
N THR A 138 2.16 -9.63 1.60
CA THR A 138 2.98 -10.82 1.90
C THR A 138 2.04 -11.94 2.37
N PRO A 139 1.98 -13.07 1.67
CA PRO A 139 1.23 -14.24 2.09
C PRO A 139 1.59 -14.69 3.51
N ALA A 140 0.58 -14.94 4.34
CA ALA A 140 0.78 -15.40 5.72
C ALA A 140 1.03 -16.91 5.75
N VAL A 141 2.24 -17.33 5.36
CA VAL A 141 2.63 -18.74 5.17
C VAL A 141 3.21 -19.40 6.43
N HIS A 142 3.13 -18.78 7.60
CA HIS A 142 3.76 -19.24 8.83
C HIS A 142 3.26 -20.62 9.25
N LEU A 143 1.93 -20.84 9.28
CA LEU A 143 1.35 -22.14 9.64
C LEU A 143 1.68 -23.22 8.60
N PHE A 144 1.76 -22.86 7.32
CA PHE A 144 2.18 -23.76 6.27
C PHE A 144 3.61 -24.26 6.47
N THR A 145 4.55 -23.36 6.79
CA THR A 145 5.95 -23.73 7.06
C THR A 145 6.10 -24.53 8.35
N GLN A 146 5.34 -24.20 9.39
CA GLN A 146 5.35 -24.93 10.66
C GLN A 146 4.85 -26.38 10.49
N SER A 147 3.95 -26.65 9.57
CA SER A 147 3.51 -28.01 9.25
C SER A 147 4.49 -28.82 8.37
N GLY A 148 5.64 -28.24 8.02
CA GLY A 148 6.67 -28.89 7.20
C GLY A 148 6.57 -28.56 5.70
N GLY A 149 5.66 -27.71 5.28
CA GLY A 149 5.54 -27.23 3.91
C GLY A 149 6.77 -26.45 3.45
N LYS A 150 7.12 -26.52 2.16
CA LYS A 150 8.23 -25.79 1.57
C LYS A 150 7.72 -24.67 0.68
N LEU A 151 8.38 -23.53 0.77
CA LEU A 151 8.07 -22.33 -0.01
C LEU A 151 8.89 -22.27 -1.31
N LYS A 152 8.36 -21.55 -2.30
CA LYS A 152 9.10 -21.02 -3.45
C LYS A 152 8.99 -19.51 -3.49
N PHE A 153 10.01 -18.84 -4.01
CA PHE A 153 9.94 -17.41 -4.30
C PHE A 153 9.22 -17.19 -5.63
N ASP A 154 8.23 -16.29 -5.65
CA ASP A 154 7.56 -15.85 -6.87
C ASP A 154 8.18 -14.51 -7.31
N GLU A 155 8.86 -14.55 -8.46
CA GLU A 155 9.55 -13.38 -9.01
C GLU A 155 8.60 -12.26 -9.47
N ASN A 156 7.37 -12.60 -9.86
CA ASN A 156 6.41 -11.61 -10.35
C ASN A 156 5.87 -10.74 -9.21
N ASN A 157 5.43 -11.38 -8.13
CA ASN A 157 4.87 -10.70 -6.97
C ASN A 157 5.91 -10.37 -5.88
N LYS A 158 7.17 -10.86 -6.04
CA LYS A 158 8.27 -10.70 -5.06
C LYS A 158 7.87 -11.18 -3.66
N VAL A 159 7.27 -12.38 -3.59
CA VAL A 159 6.77 -13.00 -2.37
C VAL A 159 7.11 -14.49 -2.30
N PHE A 160 7.07 -15.05 -1.09
CA PHE A 160 7.16 -16.49 -0.90
C PHE A 160 5.76 -17.11 -0.93
N LEU A 161 5.58 -18.16 -1.74
CA LEU A 161 4.34 -18.91 -1.89
C LEU A 161 4.50 -20.37 -1.48
N PRO A 162 3.42 -21.04 -1.03
CA PRO A 162 3.39 -22.48 -0.84
C PRO A 162 3.80 -23.23 -2.10
N ASN A 163 4.62 -24.28 -1.97
CA ASN A 163 5.08 -25.08 -3.11
C ASN A 163 4.95 -26.58 -2.87
N LYS A 164 5.72 -27.15 -1.91
CA LYS A 164 5.61 -28.57 -1.55
C LYS A 164 4.74 -28.69 -0.31
N TYR A 165 3.59 -29.29 -0.48
CA TYR A 165 2.61 -29.47 0.58
C TYR A 165 2.90 -30.75 1.39
N PRO A 166 2.74 -30.72 2.73
CA PRO A 166 2.57 -31.94 3.50
C PRO A 166 1.32 -32.72 3.04
N SER A 167 1.22 -34.01 3.41
CA SER A 167 0.00 -34.76 3.21
C SER A 167 -1.20 -34.07 3.88
N ASP A 168 -2.35 -34.15 3.22
CA ASP A 168 -3.64 -33.70 3.76
C ASP A 168 -3.75 -32.22 4.09
N GLN A 169 -2.95 -31.37 3.42
CA GLN A 169 -2.97 -29.94 3.60
C GLN A 169 -3.14 -29.18 2.27
N LEU A 170 -3.98 -28.15 2.28
CA LEU A 170 -4.15 -27.19 1.18
C LEU A 170 -4.06 -25.75 1.72
N SER A 171 -3.60 -24.83 0.88
CA SER A 171 -3.65 -23.38 1.12
C SER A 171 -4.52 -22.73 0.05
N VAL A 172 -5.36 -21.77 0.44
CA VAL A 172 -6.31 -21.10 -0.46
C VAL A 172 -6.35 -19.58 -0.20
N GLY A 173 -6.70 -18.80 -1.23
CA GLY A 173 -6.77 -17.35 -1.17
C GLY A 173 -5.39 -16.69 -1.11
N SER A 174 -5.30 -15.50 -0.52
CA SER A 174 -4.09 -14.69 -0.58
C SER A 174 -2.86 -15.29 0.13
N CYS A 175 -3.03 -16.25 1.03
CA CYS A 175 -1.88 -17.00 1.57
C CYS A 175 -1.30 -17.99 0.54
N ASN A 176 -2.03 -18.30 -0.53
CA ASN A 176 -1.58 -19.09 -1.67
C ASN A 176 -1.15 -18.22 -2.87
N GLY A 177 -1.26 -16.89 -2.77
CA GLY A 177 -0.93 -15.95 -3.84
C GLY A 177 -2.13 -15.46 -4.66
N ASP A 178 -3.35 -15.89 -4.32
CA ASP A 178 -4.58 -15.47 -5.01
C ASP A 178 -5.06 -14.15 -4.40
N PHE A 179 -4.53 -13.04 -4.91
CA PHE A 179 -4.81 -11.69 -4.35
C PHE A 179 -6.09 -11.05 -4.88
N LYS A 180 -6.70 -11.62 -5.91
CA LYS A 180 -7.96 -11.13 -6.50
C LYS A 180 -9.11 -12.05 -6.16
N ILE A 181 -10.19 -11.50 -5.64
CA ILE A 181 -11.40 -12.26 -5.25
C ILE A 181 -12.02 -13.02 -6.47
N ASN A 182 -11.85 -12.48 -7.68
CA ASN A 182 -12.42 -13.08 -8.91
C ASN A 182 -11.54 -14.20 -9.52
N GLU A 183 -10.43 -14.56 -8.87
CA GLU A 183 -9.52 -15.65 -9.30
C GLU A 183 -9.59 -16.87 -8.35
N ILE A 184 -10.64 -16.93 -7.51
CA ILE A 184 -10.90 -18.05 -6.57
C ILE A 184 -11.99 -18.95 -7.14
#